data_701829e8d5b80b7aa59794b881e03a75
#
_entry.id   701829e8d5b80b7aa59794b881e03a75
#
_cell.length_a   1.000
_cell.length_b   1.000
_cell.length_c   1.000
_cell.angle_alpha   90.00
_cell.angle_beta   90.00
_cell.angle_gamma   90.00
#
_symmetry.space_group_name_H-M   'P 1'
#
loop_
_entity.id
_entity.type
_entity.pdbx_description
1 polymer ?
#
loop_
_entity_poly.entity_id
_entity_poly.type
_entity_poly.pdbx_seq_one_letter_code
_entity_poly.pdbx_strand_id
1 'polypeptide(L)'
;MAKVLVVIARPESPKSRTLKVLNAFMDEYVKVHPNDVIEKLDLYKVDFQEIDGDIFSAWDELEAGRQFSDLTSIQQVKLAQFNTSTDQFLAADKVVIANPLINLMVPTKLKAWIDTINVAGKTFKYTDTGTAVPLTSGKKAFHIQAAGGKYNNQDFGTQYVKGILNFVGVQSVTKLSVEGMDHFPDQAEQIVADAEIESRRLADKF
;
A
#
# COMPACT_ATOMS: atom_id res chain seq x y z
N MET A 1 -20.77 -5.75 1.29
CA MET A 1 -19.98 -5.71 0.04
C MET A 1 -18.97 -4.58 0.21
N ALA A 2 -17.72 -4.91 0.44
CA ALA A 2 -16.63 -3.95 0.57
C ALA A 2 -15.80 -3.90 -0.72
N LYS A 3 -15.13 -2.76 -0.96
CA LYS A 3 -14.11 -2.63 -2.00
C LYS A 3 -12.75 -2.87 -1.37
N VAL A 4 -11.98 -3.82 -1.91
CA VAL A 4 -10.67 -4.22 -1.42
C VAL A 4 -9.60 -3.89 -2.45
N LEU A 5 -8.69 -2.98 -2.11
CA LEU A 5 -7.53 -2.66 -2.93
C LEU A 5 -6.35 -3.53 -2.47
N VAL A 6 -5.83 -4.36 -3.37
CA VAL A 6 -4.68 -5.24 -3.10
C VAL A 6 -3.45 -4.69 -3.82
N VAL A 7 -2.55 -4.08 -3.08
CA VAL A 7 -1.32 -3.45 -3.57
C VAL A 7 -0.16 -4.44 -3.47
N ILE A 8 0.36 -4.86 -4.62
CA ILE A 8 1.45 -5.82 -4.72
C ILE A 8 2.73 -5.08 -5.09
N ALA A 9 3.65 -4.99 -4.13
CA ALA A 9 4.93 -4.32 -4.31
C ALA A 9 6.10 -5.32 -4.38
N ARG A 10 5.93 -6.36 -5.19
CA ARG A 10 6.93 -7.42 -5.41
C ARG A 10 6.84 -7.94 -6.83
N PRO A 11 7.93 -7.97 -7.60
CA PRO A 11 7.94 -8.63 -8.90
C PRO A 11 7.51 -10.09 -8.79
N GLU A 12 6.74 -10.56 -9.76
CA GLU A 12 6.28 -11.95 -9.79
C GLU A 12 7.47 -12.91 -9.78
N SER A 13 7.42 -13.90 -8.91
CA SER A 13 8.43 -14.94 -8.79
C SER A 13 7.85 -16.15 -8.08
N PRO A 14 8.03 -17.36 -8.61
CA PRO A 14 7.62 -18.62 -7.95
C PRO A 14 8.26 -18.81 -6.56
N LYS A 15 9.42 -18.19 -6.33
CA LYS A 15 10.14 -18.24 -5.05
C LYS A 15 9.76 -17.14 -4.07
N SER A 16 8.81 -16.26 -4.43
CA SER A 16 8.45 -15.13 -3.59
C SER A 16 7.70 -15.57 -2.35
N ARG A 17 8.33 -15.44 -1.19
CA ARG A 17 7.74 -15.70 0.14
C ARG A 17 6.56 -14.76 0.42
N THR A 18 6.69 -13.49 0.05
CA THR A 18 5.62 -12.49 0.17
C THR A 18 4.38 -12.89 -0.62
N LEU A 19 4.55 -13.31 -1.88
CA LEU A 19 3.41 -13.67 -2.75
C LEU A 19 2.76 -14.98 -2.33
N LYS A 20 3.49 -15.95 -1.80
CA LYS A 20 2.93 -17.19 -1.23
C LYS A 20 1.93 -16.86 -0.11
N VAL A 21 2.34 -16.02 0.84
CA VAL A 21 1.51 -15.61 1.97
C VAL A 21 0.33 -14.74 1.53
N LEU A 22 0.53 -13.81 0.59
CA LEU A 22 -0.55 -13.02 -0.01
C LEU A 22 -1.58 -13.91 -0.70
N ASN A 23 -1.14 -14.87 -1.51
CA ASN A 23 -2.04 -15.78 -2.22
C ASN A 23 -2.85 -16.63 -1.22
N ALA A 24 -2.22 -17.17 -0.18
CA ALA A 24 -2.91 -17.90 0.88
C ALA A 24 -3.99 -17.05 1.57
N PHE A 25 -3.71 -15.76 1.83
CA PHE A 25 -4.70 -14.81 2.33
C PHE A 25 -5.84 -14.62 1.33
N MET A 26 -5.53 -14.29 0.08
CA MET A 26 -6.54 -13.97 -0.93
C MET A 26 -7.41 -15.17 -1.28
N ASP A 27 -6.82 -16.37 -1.36
CA ASP A 27 -7.56 -17.61 -1.62
C ASP A 27 -8.62 -17.89 -0.55
N GLU A 28 -8.32 -17.58 0.72
CA GLU A 28 -9.29 -17.72 1.79
C GLU A 28 -10.25 -16.54 1.83
N TYR A 29 -9.74 -15.31 1.65
CA TYR A 29 -10.54 -14.10 1.70
C TYR A 29 -11.74 -14.16 0.73
N VAL A 30 -11.51 -14.58 -0.52
CA VAL A 30 -12.60 -14.64 -1.52
C VAL A 30 -13.66 -15.70 -1.20
N LYS A 31 -13.31 -16.74 -0.42
CA LYS A 31 -14.28 -17.76 0.02
C LYS A 31 -15.17 -17.23 1.14
N VAL A 32 -14.57 -16.52 2.11
CA VAL A 32 -15.30 -16.04 3.30
C VAL A 32 -15.98 -14.70 3.06
N HIS A 33 -15.54 -13.93 2.06
CA HIS A 33 -16.11 -12.64 1.64
C HIS A 33 -16.49 -12.64 0.14
N PRO A 34 -17.39 -13.55 -0.32
CA PRO A 34 -17.65 -13.75 -1.76
C PRO A 34 -18.29 -12.56 -2.46
N ASN A 35 -18.84 -11.60 -1.72
CA ASN A 35 -19.52 -10.43 -2.27
C ASN A 35 -18.62 -9.18 -2.35
N ASP A 36 -17.38 -9.26 -1.83
CA ASP A 36 -16.48 -8.11 -1.86
C ASP A 36 -15.82 -7.96 -3.24
N VAL A 37 -15.67 -6.71 -3.67
CA VAL A 37 -15.05 -6.37 -4.96
C VAL A 37 -13.56 -6.18 -4.77
N ILE A 38 -12.75 -6.99 -5.47
CA ILE A 38 -11.30 -6.98 -5.34
C ILE A 38 -10.67 -6.30 -6.53
N GLU A 39 -9.93 -5.25 -6.28
CA GLU A 39 -9.07 -4.58 -7.24
C GLU A 39 -7.61 -4.88 -6.92
N LYS A 40 -6.87 -5.48 -7.88
CA LYS A 40 -5.44 -5.79 -7.72
C LYS A 40 -4.59 -4.77 -8.44
N LEU A 41 -3.69 -4.14 -7.72
CA LEU A 41 -2.71 -3.17 -8.21
C LEU A 41 -1.31 -3.76 -8.06
N ASP A 42 -0.79 -4.39 -9.10
CA ASP A 42 0.59 -4.87 -9.16
C ASP A 42 1.50 -3.74 -9.64
N LEU A 43 2.24 -3.14 -8.73
CA LEU A 43 3.10 -1.98 -8.98
C LEU A 43 4.26 -2.26 -9.95
N TYR A 44 4.51 -3.53 -10.28
CA TYR A 44 5.53 -3.91 -11.27
C TYR A 44 4.93 -4.22 -12.66
N LYS A 45 3.59 -4.23 -12.78
CA LYS A 45 2.89 -4.50 -14.06
C LYS A 45 2.10 -3.29 -14.56
N VAL A 46 1.80 -2.33 -13.69
CA VAL A 46 1.10 -1.10 -14.05
C VAL A 46 2.08 0.05 -14.20
N ASP A 47 1.76 0.95 -15.09
CA ASP A 47 2.42 2.24 -15.19
C ASP A 47 1.63 3.24 -14.36
N PHE A 48 2.18 3.65 -13.21
CA PHE A 48 1.61 4.69 -12.36
C PHE A 48 2.59 5.85 -12.25
N GLN A 49 2.05 7.06 -12.11
CA GLN A 49 2.85 8.27 -12.11
C GLN A 49 3.56 8.47 -10.77
N GLU A 50 4.88 8.54 -10.81
CA GLU A 50 5.72 9.01 -9.71
C GLU A 50 5.74 10.54 -9.69
N ILE A 51 6.10 11.14 -8.55
CA ILE A 51 6.29 12.58 -8.44
C ILE A 51 7.57 12.96 -9.20
N ASP A 52 7.41 13.81 -10.20
CA ASP A 52 8.50 14.35 -11.02
C ASP A 52 8.36 15.87 -11.22
N GLY A 53 9.23 16.45 -12.05
CA GLY A 53 9.22 17.91 -12.30
C GLY A 53 7.92 18.42 -12.93
N ASP A 54 7.26 17.61 -13.78
CA ASP A 54 5.98 18.00 -14.39
C ASP A 54 4.86 18.00 -13.36
N ILE A 55 4.85 17.02 -12.42
CA ILE A 55 3.89 16.97 -11.31
C ILE A 55 4.07 18.17 -10.37
N PHE A 56 5.32 18.50 -9.97
CA PHE A 56 5.57 19.67 -9.14
C PHE A 56 5.12 20.96 -9.84
N SER A 57 5.52 21.14 -11.10
CA SER A 57 5.12 22.33 -11.87
C SER A 57 3.59 22.43 -12.03
N ALA A 58 2.90 21.31 -12.25
CA ALA A 58 1.44 21.30 -12.34
C ALA A 58 0.79 21.73 -11.01
N TRP A 59 1.30 21.26 -9.88
CA TRP A 59 0.81 21.67 -8.56
C TRP A 59 1.03 23.15 -8.29
N ASP A 60 2.22 23.69 -8.60
CA ASP A 60 2.54 25.11 -8.46
C ASP A 60 1.59 25.99 -9.29
N GLU A 61 1.28 25.57 -10.53
CA GLU A 61 0.36 26.28 -11.41
C GLU A 61 -1.08 26.26 -10.89
N LEU A 62 -1.55 25.11 -10.37
CA LEU A 62 -2.89 24.99 -9.78
C LEU A 62 -3.00 25.80 -8.49
N GLU A 63 -1.95 25.83 -7.65
CA GLU A 63 -1.90 26.65 -6.43
C GLU A 63 -1.93 28.16 -6.76
N ALA A 64 -1.29 28.54 -7.87
CA ALA A 64 -1.38 29.90 -8.40
C ALA A 64 -2.74 30.28 -9.01
N GLY A 65 -3.72 29.35 -8.96
CA GLY A 65 -5.11 29.58 -9.39
C GLY A 65 -5.40 29.27 -10.86
N ARG A 66 -4.46 28.64 -11.60
CA ARG A 66 -4.72 28.14 -12.95
C ARG A 66 -5.69 26.96 -12.90
N GLN A 67 -6.44 26.78 -13.97
CA GLN A 67 -7.34 25.63 -14.09
C GLN A 67 -6.58 24.41 -14.64
N PHE A 68 -7.06 23.19 -14.36
CA PHE A 68 -6.48 21.97 -14.91
C PHE A 68 -6.38 21.99 -16.45
N SER A 69 -7.37 22.59 -17.13
CA SER A 69 -7.39 22.77 -18.57
C SER A 69 -6.26 23.68 -19.13
N ASP A 70 -5.66 24.51 -18.28
CA ASP A 70 -4.61 25.46 -18.66
C ASP A 70 -3.21 24.84 -18.55
N LEU A 71 -3.11 23.67 -17.94
CA LEU A 71 -1.87 22.91 -17.84
C LEU A 71 -1.45 22.36 -19.21
N THR A 72 -0.18 22.10 -19.40
CA THR A 72 0.29 21.41 -20.61
C THR A 72 -0.31 20.00 -20.71
N SER A 73 -0.41 19.47 -21.91
CA SER A 73 -0.94 18.10 -22.13
C SER A 73 -0.17 17.04 -21.35
N ILE A 74 1.15 17.20 -21.19
CA ILE A 74 1.99 16.29 -20.41
C ILE A 74 1.62 16.34 -18.92
N GLN A 75 1.50 17.55 -18.36
CA GLN A 75 1.09 17.74 -16.97
C GLN A 75 -0.31 17.18 -16.70
N GLN A 76 -1.26 17.42 -17.62
CA GLN A 76 -2.62 16.89 -17.49
C GLN A 76 -2.64 15.34 -17.45
N VAL A 77 -1.90 14.68 -18.36
CA VAL A 77 -1.82 13.21 -18.40
C VAL A 77 -1.19 12.66 -17.12
N LYS A 78 -0.05 13.20 -16.72
CA LYS A 78 0.67 12.76 -15.51
C LYS A 78 -0.15 12.99 -14.24
N LEU A 79 -0.78 14.15 -14.11
CA LEU A 79 -1.60 14.45 -12.93
C LEU A 79 -2.87 13.59 -12.88
N ALA A 80 -3.47 13.26 -14.02
CA ALA A 80 -4.59 12.33 -14.10
C ALA A 80 -4.17 10.91 -13.67
N GLN A 81 -3.02 10.42 -14.12
CA GLN A 81 -2.47 9.11 -13.72
C GLN A 81 -2.16 9.08 -12.22
N PHE A 82 -1.52 10.12 -11.68
CA PHE A 82 -1.26 10.26 -10.24
C PHE A 82 -2.57 10.21 -9.44
N ASN A 83 -3.56 10.98 -9.83
CA ASN A 83 -4.87 11.03 -9.19
C ASN A 83 -5.61 9.69 -9.23
N THR A 84 -5.43 8.87 -10.28
CA THR A 84 -6.04 7.54 -10.37
C THR A 84 -5.68 6.67 -9.15
N SER A 85 -4.42 6.64 -8.74
CA SER A 85 -3.98 5.89 -7.54
C SER A 85 -4.59 6.45 -6.25
N THR A 86 -4.70 7.78 -6.14
CA THR A 86 -5.39 8.44 -5.02
C THR A 86 -6.86 8.02 -4.95
N ASP A 87 -7.55 8.04 -6.09
CA ASP A 87 -8.98 7.74 -6.18
C ASP A 87 -9.26 6.25 -5.90
N GLN A 88 -8.40 5.34 -6.36
CA GLN A 88 -8.45 3.90 -5.99
C GLN A 88 -8.36 3.72 -4.47
N PHE A 89 -7.41 4.39 -3.81
CA PHE A 89 -7.29 4.33 -2.35
C PHE A 89 -8.52 4.93 -1.65
N LEU A 90 -9.02 6.06 -2.11
CA LEU A 90 -10.21 6.71 -1.54
C LEU A 90 -11.45 5.84 -1.67
N ALA A 91 -11.61 5.15 -2.80
CA ALA A 91 -12.75 4.28 -3.07
C ALA A 91 -12.71 2.94 -2.30
N ALA A 92 -11.54 2.52 -1.81
CA ALA A 92 -11.37 1.26 -1.10
C ALA A 92 -11.87 1.36 0.36
N ASP A 93 -12.58 0.35 0.83
CA ASP A 93 -12.93 0.17 2.25
C ASP A 93 -11.81 -0.55 3.00
N LYS A 94 -11.11 -1.46 2.30
CA LYS A 94 -10.02 -2.27 2.83
C LYS A 94 -8.81 -2.20 1.90
N VAL A 95 -7.62 -2.17 2.48
CA VAL A 95 -6.35 -2.13 1.72
C VAL A 95 -5.45 -3.27 2.17
N VAL A 96 -5.01 -4.10 1.24
CA VAL A 96 -4.01 -5.15 1.48
C VAL A 96 -2.71 -4.72 0.82
N ILE A 97 -1.62 -4.63 1.58
CA ILE A 97 -0.30 -4.26 1.06
C ILE A 97 0.63 -5.46 1.25
N ALA A 98 1.28 -5.90 0.17
CA ALA A 98 2.21 -7.01 0.21
C ALA A 98 3.57 -6.61 -0.40
N ASN A 99 4.63 -6.63 0.41
CA ASN A 99 5.97 -6.25 -0.02
C ASN A 99 7.07 -7.06 0.69
N PRO A 100 8.26 -7.25 0.09
CA PRO A 100 9.45 -7.62 0.81
C PRO A 100 10.03 -6.41 1.54
N LEU A 101 10.82 -6.65 2.59
CA LEU A 101 11.73 -5.66 3.16
C LEU A 101 13.00 -5.60 2.30
N ILE A 102 13.34 -4.43 1.78
CA ILE A 102 14.53 -4.18 0.96
C ILE A 102 15.38 -3.10 1.62
N ASN A 103 16.62 -3.43 2.01
CA ASN A 103 17.52 -2.48 2.66
C ASN A 103 16.84 -1.73 3.83
N LEU A 104 16.18 -2.48 4.72
CA LEU A 104 15.45 -1.99 5.90
C LEU A 104 14.22 -1.12 5.59
N MET A 105 13.80 -1.02 4.33
CA MET A 105 12.71 -0.16 3.89
C MET A 105 11.77 -0.89 2.92
N VAL A 106 10.67 -0.26 2.55
CA VAL A 106 9.77 -0.73 1.50
C VAL A 106 10.42 -0.61 0.12
N PRO A 107 10.02 -1.42 -0.88
CA PRO A 107 10.45 -1.24 -2.26
C PRO A 107 10.15 0.17 -2.78
N THR A 108 11.01 0.71 -3.65
CA THR A 108 10.85 2.05 -4.26
C THR A 108 9.47 2.25 -4.87
N LYS A 109 8.96 1.26 -5.59
CA LYS A 109 7.62 1.31 -6.19
C LYS A 109 6.50 1.45 -5.16
N LEU A 110 6.64 0.82 -3.97
CA LEU A 110 5.67 1.00 -2.89
C LEU A 110 5.76 2.41 -2.30
N LYS A 111 6.97 2.94 -2.12
CA LYS A 111 7.16 4.33 -1.67
C LYS A 111 6.50 5.31 -2.64
N ALA A 112 6.71 5.14 -3.94
CA ALA A 112 6.11 5.99 -4.96
C ALA A 112 4.56 5.91 -4.96
N TRP A 113 4.00 4.70 -4.81
CA TRP A 113 2.54 4.55 -4.65
C TRP A 113 2.04 5.22 -3.36
N ILE A 114 2.75 5.08 -2.25
CA ILE A 114 2.40 5.74 -0.98
C ILE A 114 2.37 7.27 -1.15
N ASP A 115 3.23 7.84 -1.98
CA ASP A 115 3.20 9.28 -2.28
C ASP A 115 1.89 9.69 -2.96
N THR A 116 1.31 8.83 -3.80
CA THR A 116 0.02 9.13 -4.45
C THR A 116 -1.17 9.11 -3.50
N ILE A 117 -1.07 8.52 -2.33
CA ILE A 117 -2.15 8.50 -1.34
C ILE A 117 -1.97 9.56 -0.23
N ASN A 118 -0.88 10.31 -0.24
CA ASN A 118 -0.63 11.42 0.68
C ASN A 118 -0.90 12.76 -0.01
N VAL A 119 -2.17 13.08 -0.23
CA VAL A 119 -2.59 14.26 -0.99
C VAL A 119 -3.37 15.22 -0.09
N ALA A 120 -2.81 16.42 0.10
CA ALA A 120 -3.47 17.48 0.85
C ALA A 120 -4.81 17.86 0.19
N GLY A 121 -5.84 18.04 1.00
CA GLY A 121 -7.20 18.31 0.53
C GLY A 121 -7.97 17.06 0.07
N LYS A 122 -7.34 15.89 -0.09
CA LYS A 122 -8.00 14.62 -0.44
C LYS A 122 -7.94 13.59 0.66
N THR A 123 -6.77 13.23 1.15
CA THR A 123 -6.58 12.20 2.19
C THR A 123 -6.24 12.77 3.56
N PHE A 124 -5.73 13.98 3.61
CA PHE A 124 -5.50 14.75 4.82
C PHE A 124 -5.62 16.25 4.54
N LYS A 125 -5.68 17.06 5.58
CA LYS A 125 -5.60 18.53 5.49
C LYS A 125 -4.84 19.10 6.68
N TYR A 126 -4.35 20.32 6.54
CA TYR A 126 -3.86 21.10 7.67
C TYR A 126 -4.99 21.95 8.26
N THR A 127 -5.03 22.06 9.59
CA THR A 127 -5.88 23.01 10.31
C THR A 127 -5.25 24.40 10.28
N ASP A 128 -6.00 25.41 10.71
CA ASP A 128 -5.50 26.80 10.83
C ASP A 128 -4.31 26.92 11.79
N THR A 129 -4.11 25.93 12.67
CA THR A 129 -2.96 25.85 13.58
C THR A 129 -1.78 25.06 13.00
N GLY A 130 -1.86 24.62 11.73
CA GLY A 130 -0.82 23.84 11.06
C GLY A 130 -0.80 22.35 11.42
N THR A 131 -1.79 21.84 12.18
CA THR A 131 -1.88 20.43 12.53
C THR A 131 -2.47 19.63 11.37
N ALA A 132 -1.80 18.55 10.96
CA ALA A 132 -2.34 17.64 9.96
C ALA A 132 -3.46 16.78 10.57
N VAL A 133 -4.59 16.68 9.88
CA VAL A 133 -5.71 15.81 10.24
C VAL A 133 -6.14 14.96 9.06
N PRO A 134 -6.48 13.68 9.26
CA PRO A 134 -6.94 12.81 8.18
C PRO A 134 -8.31 13.24 7.65
N LEU A 135 -8.55 12.98 6.36
CA LEU A 135 -9.83 13.15 5.70
C LEU A 135 -10.50 11.81 5.36
N THR A 136 -9.82 10.68 5.62
CA THR A 136 -10.42 9.35 5.46
C THR A 136 -10.70 8.74 6.85
N SER A 137 -11.67 7.83 6.89
CA SER A 137 -12.03 7.11 8.11
C SER A 137 -12.68 5.77 7.77
N GLY A 138 -12.77 4.88 8.76
CA GLY A 138 -13.45 3.58 8.63
C GLY A 138 -12.73 2.53 7.79
N LYS A 139 -11.60 2.86 7.17
CA LYS A 139 -10.80 1.93 6.39
C LYS A 139 -10.02 0.97 7.28
N LYS A 140 -9.86 -0.28 6.80
CA LYS A 140 -8.98 -1.29 7.40
C LYS A 140 -7.79 -1.54 6.48
N ALA A 141 -6.63 -1.88 7.06
CA ALA A 141 -5.48 -2.32 6.28
C ALA A 141 -4.90 -3.64 6.80
N PHE A 142 -4.41 -4.45 5.87
CA PHE A 142 -3.61 -5.63 6.16
C PHE A 142 -2.27 -5.51 5.45
N HIS A 143 -1.18 -5.50 6.22
CA HIS A 143 0.17 -5.36 5.72
C HIS A 143 0.96 -6.65 5.89
N ILE A 144 1.28 -7.30 4.77
CA ILE A 144 2.12 -8.51 4.69
C ILE A 144 3.53 -8.09 4.27
N GLN A 145 4.53 -8.40 5.09
CA GLN A 145 5.92 -8.11 4.74
C GLN A 145 6.83 -9.31 5.02
N ALA A 146 7.62 -9.69 4.02
CA ALA A 146 8.64 -10.74 4.16
C ALA A 146 10.04 -10.12 4.28
N ALA A 147 10.82 -10.61 5.25
CA ALA A 147 12.20 -10.18 5.52
C ALA A 147 13.10 -11.38 5.82
N GLY A 148 14.30 -11.41 5.25
CA GLY A 148 15.29 -12.45 5.54
C GLY A 148 15.79 -12.43 6.98
N GLY A 149 16.01 -11.23 7.52
CA GLY A 149 16.37 -10.99 8.92
C GLY A 149 15.16 -11.03 9.86
N LYS A 150 15.42 -10.91 11.17
CA LYS A 150 14.40 -10.86 12.22
C LYS A 150 14.40 -9.48 12.86
N TYR A 151 13.31 -8.74 12.71
CA TYR A 151 13.19 -7.35 13.11
C TYR A 151 12.08 -7.11 14.16
N ASN A 152 11.22 -8.09 14.40
CA ASN A 152 10.09 -8.00 15.34
C ASN A 152 9.21 -6.75 15.08
N ASN A 153 8.94 -6.44 13.81
CA ASN A 153 8.20 -5.25 13.36
C ASN A 153 8.84 -3.90 13.71
N GLN A 154 10.14 -3.87 14.06
CA GLN A 154 10.88 -2.64 14.37
C GLN A 154 11.68 -2.10 13.17
N ASP A 155 11.56 -2.73 12.00
CA ASP A 155 12.16 -2.23 10.78
C ASP A 155 11.47 -0.92 10.31
N PHE A 156 12.22 -0.10 9.56
CA PHE A 156 11.70 1.18 9.08
C PHE A 156 10.54 1.03 8.10
N GLY A 157 10.54 -0.03 7.28
CA GLY A 157 9.46 -0.28 6.32
C GLY A 157 8.11 -0.52 7.01
N THR A 158 8.08 -1.37 8.05
CA THR A 158 6.88 -1.60 8.86
C THR A 158 6.40 -0.32 9.53
N GLN A 159 7.31 0.43 10.16
CA GLN A 159 6.96 1.67 10.85
C GLN A 159 6.46 2.73 9.88
N TYR A 160 7.10 2.85 8.71
CA TYR A 160 6.71 3.78 7.65
C TYR A 160 5.30 3.50 7.14
N VAL A 161 5.00 2.27 6.71
CA VAL A 161 3.67 1.91 6.20
C VAL A 161 2.59 2.16 7.25
N LYS A 162 2.82 1.73 8.50
CA LYS A 162 1.89 1.96 9.60
C LYS A 162 1.69 3.45 9.88
N GLY A 163 2.78 4.22 9.92
CA GLY A 163 2.75 5.67 10.18
C GLY A 163 1.94 6.42 9.13
N ILE A 164 2.18 6.14 7.85
CA ILE A 164 1.47 6.78 6.74
C ILE A 164 -0.01 6.38 6.70
N LEU A 165 -0.32 5.10 6.86
CA LEU A 165 -1.72 4.65 6.90
C LEU A 165 -2.50 5.34 8.03
N ASN A 166 -1.91 5.43 9.23
CA ASN A 166 -2.51 6.17 10.33
C ASN A 166 -2.67 7.67 10.02
N PHE A 167 -1.66 8.28 9.39
CA PHE A 167 -1.67 9.69 9.01
C PHE A 167 -2.83 10.03 8.08
N VAL A 168 -3.13 9.17 7.12
CA VAL A 168 -4.27 9.35 6.21
C VAL A 168 -5.60 8.80 6.75
N GLY A 169 -5.65 8.31 8.00
CA GLY A 169 -6.89 7.95 8.71
C GLY A 169 -7.23 6.45 8.71
N VAL A 170 -6.33 5.57 8.28
CA VAL A 170 -6.50 4.12 8.41
C VAL A 170 -6.00 3.70 9.80
N GLN A 171 -6.91 3.62 10.78
CA GLN A 171 -6.56 3.34 12.18
C GLN A 171 -6.40 1.84 12.47
N SER A 172 -7.10 0.97 11.73
CA SER A 172 -7.03 -0.49 11.91
C SER A 172 -6.02 -1.08 10.93
N VAL A 173 -4.77 -1.24 11.36
CA VAL A 173 -3.70 -1.84 10.55
C VAL A 173 -3.29 -3.17 11.19
N THR A 174 -3.69 -4.28 10.55
CA THR A 174 -3.20 -5.61 10.90
C THR A 174 -1.88 -5.87 10.19
N LYS A 175 -0.88 -6.40 10.88
CA LYS A 175 0.44 -6.72 10.33
C LYS A 175 0.70 -8.21 10.41
N LEU A 176 1.18 -8.79 9.31
CA LEU A 176 1.78 -10.12 9.29
C LEU A 176 3.21 -10.03 8.77
N SER A 177 4.17 -10.33 9.65
CA SER A 177 5.59 -10.39 9.31
C SER A 177 6.04 -11.81 9.08
N VAL A 178 6.77 -12.03 7.99
CA VAL A 178 7.40 -13.31 7.64
C VAL A 178 8.91 -13.08 7.73
N GLU A 179 9.48 -13.37 8.89
CA GLU A 179 10.84 -12.93 9.25
C GLU A 179 11.78 -14.08 9.57
N GLY A 180 13.09 -13.87 9.39
CA GLY A 180 14.14 -14.76 9.88
C GLY A 180 14.57 -15.87 8.93
N MET A 181 14.05 -15.94 7.73
CA MET A 181 14.28 -17.04 6.79
C MET A 181 15.73 -17.16 6.29
N ASP A 182 16.49 -16.07 6.29
CA ASP A 182 17.91 -16.07 5.92
C ASP A 182 18.81 -16.30 7.15
N HIS A 183 18.29 -16.03 8.36
CA HIS A 183 18.94 -16.36 9.63
C HIS A 183 18.79 -17.84 10.00
N PHE A 184 17.64 -18.43 9.66
CA PHE A 184 17.29 -19.82 9.95
C PHE A 184 16.89 -20.54 8.66
N PRO A 185 17.84 -20.79 7.73
CA PRO A 185 17.55 -21.36 6.41
C PRO A 185 16.88 -22.74 6.50
N ASP A 186 17.23 -23.55 7.48
CA ASP A 186 16.65 -24.89 7.68
C ASP A 186 15.16 -24.82 8.15
N GLN A 187 14.74 -23.67 8.67
CA GLN A 187 13.35 -23.43 9.10
C GLN A 187 12.58 -22.55 8.11
N ALA A 188 13.20 -22.10 7.04
CA ALA A 188 12.63 -21.11 6.13
C ALA A 188 11.28 -21.52 5.53
N GLU A 189 11.15 -22.81 5.15
CA GLU A 189 9.89 -23.35 4.62
C GLU A 189 8.80 -23.41 5.69
N GLN A 190 9.14 -23.79 6.92
CA GLN A 190 8.20 -23.84 8.04
C GLN A 190 7.72 -22.42 8.41
N ILE A 191 8.63 -21.44 8.46
CA ILE A 191 8.28 -20.02 8.73
C ILE A 191 7.25 -19.53 7.72
N VAL A 192 7.44 -19.85 6.43
CA VAL A 192 6.49 -19.44 5.38
C VAL A 192 5.16 -20.20 5.52
N ALA A 193 5.19 -21.50 5.79
CA ALA A 193 3.99 -22.31 5.97
C ALA A 193 3.14 -21.83 7.17
N ASP A 194 3.78 -21.52 8.30
CA ASP A 194 3.11 -20.94 9.47
C ASP A 194 2.47 -19.57 9.15
N ALA A 195 3.18 -18.73 8.38
CA ALA A 195 2.65 -17.46 7.93
C ALA A 195 1.47 -17.61 6.96
N GLU A 196 1.47 -18.62 6.09
CA GLU A 196 0.32 -18.95 5.23
C GLU A 196 -0.91 -19.39 6.04
N ILE A 197 -0.71 -20.19 7.08
CA ILE A 197 -1.80 -20.61 8.00
C ILE A 197 -2.38 -19.39 8.72
N GLU A 198 -1.51 -18.57 9.30
CA GLU A 198 -1.94 -17.36 10.00
C GLU A 198 -2.62 -16.35 9.05
N SER A 199 -2.15 -16.21 7.80
CA SER A 199 -2.78 -15.33 6.82
C SER A 199 -4.20 -15.76 6.48
N ARG A 200 -4.47 -17.07 6.34
CA ARG A 200 -5.83 -17.60 6.16
C ARG A 200 -6.72 -17.30 7.36
N ARG A 201 -6.19 -17.48 8.57
CA ARG A 201 -6.94 -17.18 9.81
C ARG A 201 -7.29 -15.68 9.93
N LEU A 202 -6.41 -14.80 9.44
CA LEU A 202 -6.65 -13.36 9.42
C LEU A 202 -7.64 -12.94 8.33
N ALA A 203 -7.74 -13.69 7.23
CA ALA A 203 -8.69 -13.40 6.15
C ALA A 203 -10.15 -13.47 6.62
N ASP A 204 -10.49 -14.41 7.53
CA ASP A 204 -11.82 -14.55 8.11
C ASP A 204 -12.24 -13.31 8.95
N LYS A 205 -11.28 -12.61 9.54
CA LYS A 205 -11.51 -11.47 10.45
C LYS A 205 -11.36 -10.10 9.79
N PHE A 206 -10.80 -10.07 8.59
CA PHE A 206 -10.51 -8.84 7.87
C PHE A 206 -11.71 -8.36 7.07
#